data_6498f1a45c0e0567d32671896047b1f7
#
_entry.id   6498f1a45c0e0567d32671896047b1f7
#
_cell.length_a   1.000
_cell.length_b   1.000
_cell.length_c   1.000
_cell.angle_alpha   90.00
_cell.angle_beta   90.00
_cell.angle_gamma   90.00
#
_symmetry.space_group_name_H-M   'P 1'
#
loop_
_entity.id
_entity.type
_entity.pdbx_description
1 polymer ?
#
loop_
_entity_poly.entity_id
_entity_poly.type
_entity_poly.pdbx_seq_one_letter_code
_entity_poly.pdbx_strand_id
1 'polypeptide(L)'
;IRDRQIKRLYGEGSAVGQTLSLDFTSFRVVGVVDDVSYLMDRVFSQVWYPYTQVPDFEERVRYSEVRMPGLGPLKVYMLVKDKADIGKVREAVADNVRRFNQSLNVDGKREFSLLGQPDRHWESIFRYWSNVEPDIVGDLSRYGVIFLLLLLVPAVSLSGMADSRMERRLGELGVRRAFGAPKGALIGQVLMENFLYTLLGGLVGLLFSFLLVTFASSWVFKIGNGFSDAAPDGVDVSLSMGMLFNPWVFLIALCVCSLLNLMSALWPAWRASRRPIVDSLNA
;
A
#
# COMPACT_ATOMS: atom_id res chain seq x y z
N ILE A 1 -12.53 23.11 5.92
CA ILE A 1 -13.24 22.16 6.77
C ILE A 1 -13.81 21.03 5.93
N ARG A 2 -13.87 19.82 6.45
CA ARG A 2 -14.38 18.63 5.75
C ARG A 2 -15.90 18.58 5.74
N ASP A 3 -16.49 18.05 4.67
CA ASP A 3 -17.95 17.97 4.49
C ASP A 3 -18.64 17.22 5.64
N ARG A 4 -18.06 16.12 6.12
CA ARG A 4 -18.62 15.37 7.25
C ARG A 4 -18.64 16.15 8.56
N GLN A 5 -17.60 16.96 8.83
CA GLN A 5 -17.57 17.82 10.02
C GLN A 5 -18.63 18.93 9.93
N ILE A 6 -18.89 19.42 8.73
CA ILE A 6 -19.95 20.40 8.48
C ILE A 6 -21.31 19.84 8.85
N LYS A 7 -21.63 18.64 8.36
CA LYS A 7 -22.92 17.98 8.67
C LYS A 7 -23.11 17.74 10.17
N ARG A 8 -22.02 17.52 10.90
CA ARG A 8 -22.06 17.39 12.38
C ARG A 8 -22.25 18.72 13.10
N LEU A 9 -21.60 19.79 12.64
CA LEU A 9 -21.59 21.08 13.34
C LEU A 9 -22.74 21.98 12.91
N TYR A 10 -23.12 21.94 11.65
CA TYR A 10 -24.06 22.88 11.03
C TYR A 10 -25.27 22.21 10.38
N GLY A 11 -25.38 20.87 10.44
CA GLY A 11 -26.44 20.13 9.76
C GLY A 11 -26.30 20.16 8.23
N GLU A 12 -27.43 20.22 7.52
CA GLU A 12 -27.46 20.24 6.05
C GLU A 12 -27.25 21.64 5.44
N GLY A 13 -26.98 22.65 6.27
CA GLY A 13 -26.77 24.02 5.82
C GLY A 13 -25.39 24.26 5.23
N SER A 14 -25.25 25.35 4.45
CA SER A 14 -23.94 25.80 3.96
C SER A 14 -23.07 26.28 5.13
N ALA A 15 -21.88 25.71 5.28
CA ALA A 15 -20.92 26.12 6.30
C ALA A 15 -20.06 27.31 5.85
N VAL A 16 -19.98 27.59 4.56
CA VAL A 16 -19.17 28.69 4.05
C VAL A 16 -19.71 30.04 4.57
N GLY A 17 -18.83 30.82 5.18
CA GLY A 17 -19.17 32.08 5.82
C GLY A 17 -19.49 31.96 7.32
N GLN A 18 -19.74 30.76 7.85
CA GLN A 18 -19.97 30.51 9.27
C GLN A 18 -18.69 30.67 10.10
N THR A 19 -18.86 30.90 11.40
CA THR A 19 -17.75 31.05 12.34
C THR A 19 -17.52 29.73 13.09
N LEU A 20 -16.29 29.23 13.07
CA LEU A 20 -15.84 28.05 13.82
C LEU A 20 -14.87 28.52 14.91
N SER A 21 -15.08 28.12 16.15
CA SER A 21 -14.14 28.33 17.24
C SER A 21 -13.23 27.13 17.42
N LEU A 22 -11.90 27.35 17.38
CA LEU A 22 -10.86 26.36 17.62
C LEU A 22 -9.89 26.94 18.65
N ASP A 23 -9.66 26.25 19.74
CA ASP A 23 -8.75 26.66 20.82
C ASP A 23 -8.95 28.17 21.23
N PHE A 24 -10.20 28.53 21.47
CA PHE A 24 -10.62 29.89 21.84
C PHE A 24 -10.41 30.96 20.75
N THR A 25 -9.96 30.57 19.56
CA THR A 25 -9.82 31.49 18.42
C THR A 25 -10.94 31.27 17.41
N SER A 26 -11.54 32.33 16.94
CA SER A 26 -12.64 32.29 15.98
C SER A 26 -12.12 32.36 14.55
N PHE A 27 -12.49 31.36 13.72
CA PHE A 27 -12.15 31.28 12.32
C PHE A 27 -13.41 31.34 11.46
N ARG A 28 -13.34 32.03 10.35
CA ARG A 28 -14.41 32.01 9.35
C ARG A 28 -14.18 30.91 8.34
N VAL A 29 -15.17 30.07 8.11
CA VAL A 29 -15.10 29.02 7.10
C VAL A 29 -15.10 29.63 5.70
N VAL A 30 -14.04 29.43 4.93
CA VAL A 30 -13.89 29.95 3.57
C VAL A 30 -14.13 28.91 2.49
N GLY A 31 -14.13 27.63 2.84
CA GLY A 31 -14.33 26.54 1.88
C GLY A 31 -14.57 25.21 2.57
N VAL A 32 -15.12 24.29 1.80
CA VAL A 32 -15.41 22.91 2.16
C VAL A 32 -14.63 22.02 1.21
N VAL A 33 -14.05 20.98 1.73
CA VAL A 33 -13.30 19.99 0.96
C VAL A 33 -13.87 18.60 1.17
N ASP A 34 -13.73 17.76 0.18
CA ASP A 34 -14.17 16.37 0.26
C ASP A 34 -13.47 15.60 1.39
N ASP A 35 -14.14 14.58 1.87
CA ASP A 35 -13.60 13.72 2.91
C ASP A 35 -12.38 12.94 2.40
N VAL A 36 -11.31 13.00 3.17
CA VAL A 36 -10.11 12.22 2.98
C VAL A 36 -10.06 11.12 4.04
N SER A 37 -9.70 9.91 3.65
CA SER A 37 -9.61 8.81 4.60
C SER A 37 -8.58 9.08 5.69
N TYR A 38 -8.90 8.63 6.90
CA TYR A 38 -7.99 8.62 8.05
C TYR A 38 -6.69 7.87 7.78
N LEU A 39 -6.72 6.87 6.90
CA LEU A 39 -5.53 6.11 6.50
C LEU A 39 -4.50 6.94 5.71
N MET A 40 -4.90 8.10 5.21
CA MET A 40 -4.00 9.07 4.59
C MET A 40 -3.45 10.03 5.65
N ASP A 41 -2.65 9.55 6.57
CA ASP A 41 -2.10 10.27 7.72
C ASP A 41 -1.46 11.62 7.37
N ARG A 42 -0.87 11.72 6.17
CA ARG A 42 -0.16 12.92 5.70
C ARG A 42 -1.08 14.05 5.26
N VAL A 43 -2.29 13.73 4.82
CA VAL A 43 -3.27 14.71 4.31
C VAL A 43 -4.56 14.71 5.10
N PHE A 44 -4.73 13.74 6.00
CA PHE A 44 -5.89 13.71 6.87
C PHE A 44 -5.87 14.87 7.85
N SER A 45 -6.88 15.71 7.80
CA SER A 45 -7.16 16.74 8.79
C SER A 45 -8.65 17.04 8.78
N GLN A 46 -9.23 17.35 9.92
CA GLN A 46 -10.64 17.74 10.00
C GLN A 46 -10.83 19.20 9.59
N VAL A 47 -9.86 20.04 9.88
CA VAL A 47 -9.86 21.47 9.58
C VAL A 47 -8.48 21.87 9.09
N TRP A 48 -8.41 22.70 8.07
CA TRP A 48 -7.19 23.34 7.60
C TRP A 48 -7.30 24.84 7.85
N TYR A 49 -6.28 25.43 8.43
CA TYR A 49 -6.16 26.88 8.62
C TYR A 49 -4.71 27.32 8.36
N PRO A 50 -4.48 28.59 8.01
CA PRO A 50 -3.13 29.08 7.73
C PRO A 50 -2.20 28.88 8.93
N TYR A 51 -0.98 28.39 8.69
CA TYR A 51 0.00 28.18 9.75
C TYR A 51 0.36 29.50 10.49
N THR A 52 0.21 30.64 9.82
CA THR A 52 0.41 31.96 10.41
C THR A 52 -0.61 32.30 11.52
N GLN A 53 -1.70 31.57 11.61
CA GLN A 53 -2.74 31.73 12.62
C GLN A 53 -2.60 30.68 13.75
N VAL A 54 -1.56 29.85 13.72
CA VAL A 54 -1.29 28.90 14.81
C VAL A 54 -0.82 29.70 16.03
N PRO A 55 -1.51 29.62 17.19
CA PRO A 55 -1.00 30.23 18.41
C PRO A 55 0.40 29.72 18.73
N ASP A 56 1.27 30.63 19.13
CA ASP A 56 2.65 30.33 19.54
C ASP A 56 3.50 29.61 18.47
N PHE A 57 3.19 29.79 17.17
CA PHE A 57 3.90 29.15 16.08
C PHE A 57 5.42 29.44 16.13
N GLU A 58 5.79 30.69 16.36
CA GLU A 58 7.20 31.09 16.47
C GLU A 58 7.91 30.42 17.67
N GLU A 59 7.22 30.28 18.79
CA GLU A 59 7.74 29.60 19.96
C GLU A 59 7.91 28.11 19.71
N ARG A 60 6.96 27.47 19.04
CA ARG A 60 7.05 26.05 18.60
C ARG A 60 8.22 25.83 17.65
N VAL A 61 8.46 26.75 16.71
CA VAL A 61 9.62 26.68 15.82
C VAL A 61 10.90 26.78 16.61
N ARG A 62 11.01 27.78 17.52
CA ARG A 62 12.18 27.95 18.37
C ARG A 62 12.42 26.73 19.27
N TYR A 63 11.38 26.17 19.87
CA TYR A 63 11.49 24.97 20.69
C TYR A 63 11.97 23.76 19.88
N SER A 64 11.49 23.62 18.66
CA SER A 64 11.94 22.57 17.73
C SER A 64 13.43 22.73 17.38
N GLU A 65 13.89 23.96 17.11
CA GLU A 65 15.29 24.24 16.80
C GLU A 65 16.23 23.93 17.98
N VAL A 66 15.78 24.17 19.20
CA VAL A 66 16.57 23.91 20.42
C VAL A 66 16.66 22.40 20.70
N ARG A 67 15.55 21.68 20.59
CA ARG A 67 15.50 20.23 20.92
C ARG A 67 15.98 19.33 19.79
N MET A 68 15.67 19.69 18.56
CA MET A 68 16.00 18.90 17.37
C MET A 68 16.45 19.84 16.25
N PRO A 69 17.68 20.33 16.32
CA PRO A 69 18.19 21.27 15.30
C PRO A 69 18.05 20.71 13.89
N GLY A 70 17.44 21.51 13.01
CA GLY A 70 17.19 21.10 11.62
C GLY A 70 15.91 20.27 11.39
N LEU A 71 15.17 19.91 12.43
CA LEU A 71 13.85 19.30 12.34
C LEU A 71 12.78 20.36 12.66
N GLY A 72 12.29 21.03 11.63
CA GLY A 72 11.20 21.98 11.78
C GLY A 72 9.83 21.30 11.93
N PRO A 73 8.81 22.02 12.44
CA PRO A 73 7.45 21.52 12.58
C PRO A 73 6.69 21.45 11.24
N LEU A 74 7.29 21.92 10.16
CA LEU A 74 6.65 22.04 8.85
C LEU A 74 7.11 20.95 7.90
N LYS A 75 6.16 20.42 7.13
CA LYS A 75 6.42 19.57 5.95
C LYS A 75 6.02 20.35 4.71
N VAL A 76 6.85 20.30 3.69
CA VAL A 76 6.58 20.97 2.41
C VAL A 76 6.25 19.92 1.35
N TYR A 77 5.12 20.10 0.69
CA TYR A 77 4.72 19.32 -0.48
C TYR A 77 4.81 20.18 -1.72
N MET A 78 5.55 19.72 -2.72
CA MET A 78 5.73 20.41 -3.98
C MET A 78 5.04 19.65 -5.11
N LEU A 79 4.09 20.30 -5.77
CA LEU A 79 3.46 19.75 -6.97
C LEU A 79 4.31 20.14 -8.19
N VAL A 80 4.87 19.14 -8.84
CA VAL A 80 5.68 19.34 -10.06
C VAL A 80 4.80 19.04 -11.28
N LYS A 81 4.78 19.94 -12.24
CA LYS A 81 3.95 19.83 -13.45
C LYS A 81 4.38 18.64 -14.33
N ASP A 82 5.70 18.45 -14.50
CA ASP A 82 6.26 17.34 -15.27
C ASP A 82 7.21 16.52 -14.40
N LYS A 83 7.12 15.19 -14.53
CA LYS A 83 8.02 14.25 -13.85
C LYS A 83 9.49 14.48 -14.21
N ALA A 84 9.79 14.99 -15.42
CA ALA A 84 11.14 15.34 -15.85
C ALA A 84 11.75 16.47 -15.03
N ASP A 85 10.95 17.36 -14.45
CA ASP A 85 11.42 18.51 -13.68
C ASP A 85 11.79 18.16 -12.23
N ILE A 86 11.51 16.94 -11.76
CA ILE A 86 11.86 16.51 -10.39
C ILE A 86 13.37 16.65 -10.13
N GLY A 87 14.20 16.33 -11.11
CA GLY A 87 15.66 16.51 -11.02
C GLY A 87 16.04 17.96 -10.78
N LYS A 88 15.45 18.89 -11.53
CA LYS A 88 15.67 20.33 -11.38
C LYS A 88 15.23 20.85 -10.00
N VAL A 89 14.10 20.35 -9.50
CA VAL A 89 13.63 20.71 -8.16
C VAL A 89 14.60 20.23 -7.09
N ARG A 90 15.09 18.99 -7.18
CA ARG A 90 16.11 18.45 -6.26
C ARG A 90 17.39 19.29 -6.28
N GLU A 91 17.87 19.65 -7.45
CA GLU A 91 19.06 20.48 -7.62
C GLU A 91 18.85 21.88 -7.02
N ALA A 92 17.71 22.53 -7.30
CA ALA A 92 17.40 23.84 -6.74
C ALA A 92 17.30 23.80 -5.20
N VAL A 93 16.73 22.74 -4.63
CA VAL A 93 16.68 22.57 -3.17
C VAL A 93 18.08 22.34 -2.61
N ALA A 94 18.89 21.52 -3.25
CA ALA A 94 20.29 21.27 -2.84
C ALA A 94 21.13 22.55 -2.89
N ASP A 95 20.93 23.39 -3.90
CA ASP A 95 21.62 24.69 -4.02
C ASP A 95 21.22 25.66 -2.91
N ASN A 96 19.92 25.69 -2.58
CA ASN A 96 19.45 26.52 -1.47
C ASN A 96 20.03 26.04 -0.13
N VAL A 97 20.10 24.74 0.11
CA VAL A 97 20.71 24.19 1.33
C VAL A 97 22.21 24.47 1.38
N ARG A 98 22.92 24.38 0.25
CA ARG A 98 24.35 24.78 0.19
C ARG A 98 24.54 26.24 0.60
N ARG A 99 23.72 27.15 0.07
CA ARG A 99 23.78 28.59 0.45
C ARG A 99 23.43 28.78 1.93
N PHE A 100 22.44 28.07 2.43
CA PHE A 100 22.07 28.11 3.84
C PHE A 100 23.21 27.61 4.73
N ASN A 101 23.85 26.49 4.39
CA ASN A 101 25.01 25.96 5.10
C ASN A 101 26.18 26.94 5.09
N GLN A 102 26.43 27.64 4.00
CA GLN A 102 27.43 28.70 3.93
C GLN A 102 27.12 29.85 4.90
N SER A 103 25.85 30.20 5.06
CA SER A 103 25.43 31.23 6.03
C SER A 103 25.49 30.81 7.49
N LEU A 104 25.31 29.50 7.76
CA LEU A 104 25.44 28.92 9.10
C LEU A 104 26.89 28.71 9.53
N ASN A 105 27.79 28.59 8.58
CA ASN A 105 29.16 28.09 8.80
C ASN A 105 30.13 29.19 9.25
N VAL A 106 29.65 30.22 9.93
CA VAL A 106 30.52 31.25 10.54
C VAL A 106 31.49 30.61 11.54
N ASP A 107 31.11 29.45 12.17
CA ASP A 107 31.92 28.72 13.13
C ASP A 107 32.36 27.32 12.68
N GLY A 108 32.08 26.88 11.47
CA GLY A 108 32.48 25.59 10.91
C GLY A 108 31.92 24.32 11.60
N LYS A 109 30.90 24.46 12.45
CA LYS A 109 30.43 23.38 13.36
C LYS A 109 29.10 22.77 13.04
N ARG A 110 28.33 23.33 12.09
CA ARG A 110 26.97 22.86 11.79
C ARG A 110 26.77 22.78 10.29
N GLU A 111 26.32 21.64 9.82
CA GLU A 111 25.93 21.42 8.44
C GLU A 111 24.55 20.79 8.41
N PHE A 112 23.66 21.35 7.60
CA PHE A 112 22.35 20.79 7.34
C PHE A 112 22.45 19.83 6.14
N SER A 113 22.07 18.58 6.35
CA SER A 113 22.06 17.55 5.30
C SER A 113 20.63 17.23 4.88
N LEU A 114 20.42 17.16 3.56
CA LEU A 114 19.11 16.81 2.99
C LEU A 114 18.77 15.32 3.10
N LEU A 115 19.73 14.44 3.32
CA LEU A 115 19.51 13.00 3.42
C LEU A 115 18.63 12.44 2.29
N GLY A 116 18.92 12.89 1.05
CA GLY A 116 18.19 12.48 -0.15
C GLY A 116 16.88 13.23 -0.44
N GLN A 117 16.44 14.15 0.44
CA GLN A 117 15.24 14.96 0.19
C GLN A 117 15.44 16.00 -0.92
N PRO A 118 14.36 16.44 -1.61
CA PRO A 118 12.96 16.04 -1.46
C PRO A 118 12.67 14.65 -2.06
N ASP A 119 11.87 13.87 -1.33
CA ASP A 119 11.47 12.54 -1.77
C ASP A 119 10.38 12.62 -2.85
N ARG A 120 10.39 11.66 -3.76
CA ARG A 120 9.22 11.39 -4.58
C ARG A 120 8.11 10.80 -3.70
N HIS A 121 6.85 10.91 -4.15
CA HIS A 121 5.71 10.40 -3.37
C HIS A 121 5.87 8.93 -2.96
N TRP A 122 6.37 8.07 -3.86
CA TRP A 122 6.59 6.65 -3.54
C TRP A 122 7.82 6.42 -2.64
N GLU A 123 8.89 7.21 -2.77
CA GLU A 123 10.09 7.14 -1.91
C GLU A 123 9.75 7.53 -0.47
N SER A 124 8.86 8.50 -0.32
CA SER A 124 8.44 9.00 0.99
C SER A 124 7.73 7.95 1.86
N ILE A 125 7.22 6.86 1.25
CA ILE A 125 6.61 5.73 1.97
C ILE A 125 7.67 4.98 2.81
N PHE A 126 8.91 4.94 2.32
CA PHE A 126 10.03 4.26 2.97
C PHE A 126 10.79 5.18 3.94
N ARG A 127 10.43 6.46 4.02
CA ARG A 127 11.05 7.38 4.97
C ARG A 127 10.29 7.35 6.31
N TYR A 128 10.88 6.69 7.29
CA TYR A 128 10.30 6.60 8.62
C TYR A 128 10.43 7.91 9.40
N TRP A 129 11.63 8.52 9.40
CA TRP A 129 11.90 9.81 10.03
C TRP A 129 12.50 10.78 9.03
N SER A 130 12.22 12.09 9.19
CA SER A 130 12.74 13.14 8.31
C SER A 130 14.27 13.28 8.37
N ASN A 131 14.89 12.86 9.46
CA ASN A 131 16.34 12.88 9.69
C ASN A 131 17.06 11.56 9.39
N VAL A 132 16.40 10.63 8.70
CA VAL A 132 16.98 9.36 8.29
C VAL A 132 16.81 9.18 6.79
N GLU A 133 17.85 8.74 6.11
CA GLU A 133 17.76 8.39 4.70
C GLU A 133 16.93 7.11 4.52
N PRO A 134 16.00 7.04 3.53
CA PRO A 134 15.18 5.87 3.32
C PRO A 134 16.01 4.71 2.78
N ASP A 135 16.00 3.59 3.47
CA ASP A 135 16.61 2.33 3.00
C ASP A 135 15.62 1.53 2.14
N ILE A 136 15.36 2.03 0.93
CA ILE A 136 14.38 1.45 0.01
C ILE A 136 14.73 0.00 -0.34
N VAL A 137 16.00 -0.30 -0.56
CA VAL A 137 16.44 -1.65 -0.95
C VAL A 137 16.30 -2.61 0.23
N GLY A 138 16.71 -2.19 1.42
CA GLY A 138 16.56 -3.00 2.64
C GLY A 138 15.11 -3.28 2.98
N ASP A 139 14.25 -2.27 2.91
CA ASP A 139 12.82 -2.43 3.19
C ASP A 139 12.12 -3.31 2.15
N LEU A 140 12.37 -3.09 0.84
CA LEU A 140 11.81 -3.93 -0.22
C LEU A 140 12.27 -5.39 -0.09
N SER A 141 13.54 -5.62 0.25
CA SER A 141 14.05 -6.98 0.44
C SER A 141 13.40 -7.66 1.65
N ARG A 142 13.26 -6.93 2.77
CA ARG A 142 12.59 -7.41 3.99
C ARG A 142 11.14 -7.80 3.73
N TYR A 143 10.36 -6.89 3.14
CA TYR A 143 8.96 -7.17 2.77
C TYR A 143 8.86 -8.25 1.71
N GLY A 144 9.78 -8.30 0.74
CA GLY A 144 9.87 -9.34 -0.28
C GLY A 144 10.09 -10.73 0.32
N VAL A 145 10.99 -10.87 1.29
CA VAL A 145 11.21 -12.14 2.00
C VAL A 145 9.98 -12.57 2.79
N ILE A 146 9.36 -11.64 3.54
CA ILE A 146 8.13 -11.93 4.29
C ILE A 146 7.02 -12.40 3.33
N PHE A 147 6.84 -11.69 2.22
CA PHE A 147 5.84 -12.03 1.22
C PHE A 147 6.11 -13.41 0.58
N LEU A 148 7.37 -13.70 0.26
CA LEU A 148 7.79 -15.01 -0.28
C LEU A 148 7.48 -16.14 0.71
N LEU A 149 7.78 -15.96 1.99
CA LEU A 149 7.46 -16.94 3.03
C LEU A 149 5.96 -17.16 3.18
N LEU A 150 5.16 -16.09 3.14
CA LEU A 150 3.70 -16.17 3.18
C LEU A 150 3.12 -16.90 1.96
N LEU A 151 3.75 -16.78 0.78
CA LEU A 151 3.33 -17.49 -0.44
C LEU A 151 3.81 -18.93 -0.48
N LEU A 152 4.90 -19.27 0.20
CA LEU A 152 5.48 -20.62 0.19
C LEU A 152 4.51 -21.65 0.80
N VAL A 153 3.85 -21.32 1.90
CA VAL A 153 2.92 -22.22 2.60
C VAL A 153 1.73 -22.63 1.70
N PRO A 154 0.99 -21.69 1.09
CA PRO A 154 -0.06 -22.04 0.13
C PRO A 154 0.48 -22.79 -1.09
N ALA A 155 1.65 -22.42 -1.61
CA ALA A 155 2.24 -23.08 -2.79
C ALA A 155 2.55 -24.57 -2.53
N VAL A 156 3.14 -24.89 -1.37
CA VAL A 156 3.40 -26.29 -0.96
C VAL A 156 2.09 -27.05 -0.79
N SER A 157 1.10 -26.45 -0.13
CA SER A 157 -0.22 -27.06 0.08
C SER A 157 -0.93 -27.35 -1.25
N LEU A 158 -0.90 -26.40 -2.19
CA LEU A 158 -1.48 -26.54 -3.53
C LEU A 158 -0.77 -27.65 -4.33
N SER A 159 0.55 -27.78 -4.21
CA SER A 159 1.32 -28.84 -4.89
C SER A 159 0.87 -30.23 -4.43
N GLY A 160 0.71 -30.46 -3.12
CA GLY A 160 0.21 -31.74 -2.60
C GLY A 160 -1.22 -32.07 -3.07
N MET A 161 -2.10 -31.06 -3.13
CA MET A 161 -3.46 -31.23 -3.66
C MET A 161 -3.46 -31.49 -5.18
N ALA A 162 -2.54 -30.90 -5.93
CA ALA A 162 -2.40 -31.12 -7.35
C ALA A 162 -1.91 -32.57 -7.63
N ASP A 163 -0.94 -33.07 -6.84
CA ASP A 163 -0.47 -34.45 -6.93
C ASP A 163 -1.62 -35.44 -6.68
N SER A 164 -2.37 -35.28 -5.61
CA SER A 164 -3.50 -36.17 -5.28
C SER A 164 -4.58 -36.17 -6.36
N ARG A 165 -4.88 -35.03 -6.94
CA ARG A 165 -5.82 -34.90 -8.07
C ARG A 165 -5.29 -35.58 -9.32
N MET A 166 -4.00 -35.46 -9.57
CA MET A 166 -3.36 -36.08 -10.73
C MET A 166 -3.33 -37.61 -10.61
N GLU A 167 -3.04 -38.15 -9.42
CA GLU A 167 -3.05 -39.60 -9.18
C GLU A 167 -4.42 -40.25 -9.46
N ARG A 168 -5.51 -39.58 -9.03
CA ARG A 168 -6.88 -40.04 -9.30
C ARG A 168 -7.26 -40.02 -10.79
N ARG A 169 -6.56 -39.28 -11.63
CA ARG A 169 -6.83 -39.13 -13.08
C ARG A 169 -5.84 -39.88 -13.95
N LEU A 170 -4.87 -40.63 -13.35
CA LEU A 170 -3.86 -41.36 -14.13
C LEU A 170 -4.48 -42.33 -15.12
N GLY A 171 -5.54 -43.06 -14.72
CA GLY A 171 -6.24 -44.00 -15.62
C GLY A 171 -6.87 -43.29 -16.82
N GLU A 172 -7.57 -42.14 -16.59
CA GLU A 172 -8.18 -41.36 -17.67
C GLU A 172 -7.12 -40.84 -18.64
N LEU A 173 -6.02 -40.29 -18.11
CA LEU A 173 -4.91 -39.78 -18.91
C LEU A 173 -4.20 -40.91 -19.68
N GLY A 174 -4.09 -42.08 -19.06
CA GLY A 174 -3.53 -43.30 -19.68
C GLY A 174 -4.35 -43.72 -20.89
N VAL A 175 -5.68 -43.82 -20.76
CA VAL A 175 -6.60 -44.13 -21.86
C VAL A 175 -6.48 -43.14 -23.02
N ARG A 176 -6.51 -41.85 -22.73
CA ARG A 176 -6.37 -40.78 -23.76
C ARG A 176 -5.02 -40.88 -24.50
N ARG A 177 -3.94 -41.22 -23.80
CA ARG A 177 -2.63 -41.44 -24.40
C ARG A 177 -2.61 -42.69 -25.29
N ALA A 178 -3.28 -43.77 -24.88
CA ALA A 178 -3.40 -44.97 -25.69
C ALA A 178 -4.12 -44.68 -27.02
N PHE A 179 -5.08 -43.76 -27.04
CA PHE A 179 -5.74 -43.25 -28.24
C PHE A 179 -4.96 -42.15 -28.99
N GLY A 180 -3.68 -41.92 -28.63
CA GLY A 180 -2.79 -41.02 -29.36
C GLY A 180 -2.81 -39.55 -28.96
N ALA A 181 -3.40 -39.19 -27.84
CA ALA A 181 -3.38 -37.80 -27.37
C ALA A 181 -1.93 -37.34 -27.07
N PRO A 182 -1.48 -36.18 -27.62
CA PRO A 182 -0.15 -35.69 -27.38
C PRO A 182 0.00 -35.19 -25.92
N LYS A 183 1.19 -35.43 -25.33
CA LYS A 183 1.49 -35.05 -23.94
C LYS A 183 1.21 -33.56 -23.61
N GLY A 184 1.52 -32.67 -24.57
CA GLY A 184 1.30 -31.27 -24.42
C GLY A 184 -0.17 -30.91 -24.27
N ALA A 185 -1.10 -31.56 -25.00
CA ALA A 185 -2.53 -31.31 -24.87
C ALA A 185 -3.06 -31.71 -23.49
N LEU A 186 -2.57 -32.86 -22.93
CA LEU A 186 -2.97 -33.31 -21.60
C LEU A 186 -2.46 -32.38 -20.50
N ILE A 187 -1.21 -31.92 -20.58
CA ILE A 187 -0.66 -30.93 -19.66
C ILE A 187 -1.42 -29.60 -19.77
N GLY A 188 -1.68 -29.14 -21.01
CA GLY A 188 -2.44 -27.92 -21.26
C GLY A 188 -3.85 -27.96 -20.67
N GLN A 189 -4.53 -29.12 -20.77
CA GLN A 189 -5.86 -29.30 -20.16
C GLN A 189 -5.79 -29.16 -18.65
N VAL A 190 -4.84 -29.80 -17.97
CA VAL A 190 -4.67 -29.72 -16.52
C VAL A 190 -4.34 -28.30 -16.07
N LEU A 191 -3.48 -27.61 -16.81
CA LEU A 191 -3.14 -26.21 -16.51
C LEU A 191 -4.34 -25.29 -16.68
N MET A 192 -5.16 -25.49 -17.74
CA MET A 192 -6.37 -24.71 -17.98
C MET A 192 -7.40 -24.91 -16.86
N GLU A 193 -7.61 -26.16 -16.42
CA GLU A 193 -8.49 -26.47 -15.28
C GLU A 193 -8.02 -25.75 -14.00
N ASN A 194 -6.72 -25.83 -13.69
CA ASN A 194 -6.16 -25.14 -12.52
C ASN A 194 -6.29 -23.62 -12.64
N PHE A 195 -6.12 -23.07 -13.84
CA PHE A 195 -6.32 -21.64 -14.09
C PHE A 195 -7.76 -21.22 -13.82
N LEU A 196 -8.75 -21.99 -14.29
CA LEU A 196 -10.16 -21.73 -14.03
C LEU A 196 -10.49 -21.78 -12.52
N TYR A 197 -9.94 -22.76 -11.79
CA TYR A 197 -10.09 -22.83 -10.34
C TYR A 197 -9.47 -21.60 -9.65
N THR A 198 -8.33 -21.13 -10.13
CA THR A 198 -7.70 -19.92 -9.59
C THR A 198 -8.54 -18.67 -9.83
N LEU A 199 -9.15 -18.55 -11.03
CA LEU A 199 -10.06 -17.44 -11.32
C LEU A 199 -11.28 -17.45 -10.39
N LEU A 200 -11.94 -18.59 -10.26
CA LEU A 200 -13.10 -18.73 -9.37
C LEU A 200 -12.71 -18.47 -7.91
N GLY A 201 -11.63 -19.08 -7.44
CA GLY A 201 -11.11 -18.84 -6.09
C GLY A 201 -10.70 -17.38 -5.86
N GLY A 202 -10.11 -16.74 -6.87
CA GLY A 202 -9.77 -15.33 -6.83
C GLY A 202 -10.98 -14.42 -6.70
N LEU A 203 -12.05 -14.69 -7.44
CA LEU A 203 -13.31 -13.94 -7.34
C LEU A 203 -13.96 -14.10 -5.96
N VAL A 204 -14.02 -15.34 -5.45
CA VAL A 204 -14.53 -15.62 -4.11
C VAL A 204 -13.65 -14.96 -3.05
N GLY A 205 -12.32 -15.04 -3.18
CA GLY A 205 -11.37 -14.40 -2.28
C GLY A 205 -11.51 -12.87 -2.29
N LEU A 206 -11.74 -12.26 -3.46
CA LEU A 206 -12.03 -10.84 -3.57
C LEU A 206 -13.30 -10.46 -2.80
N LEU A 207 -14.38 -11.22 -2.97
CA LEU A 207 -15.63 -10.98 -2.27
C LEU A 207 -15.44 -11.08 -0.74
N PHE A 208 -14.77 -12.14 -0.28
CA PHE A 208 -14.46 -12.30 1.14
C PHE A 208 -13.57 -11.18 1.69
N SER A 209 -12.54 -10.79 0.95
CA SER A 209 -11.67 -9.67 1.33
C SER A 209 -12.45 -8.37 1.47
N PHE A 210 -13.34 -8.10 0.52
CA PHE A 210 -14.21 -6.93 0.57
C PHE A 210 -15.14 -6.94 1.79
N LEU A 211 -15.80 -8.08 2.05
CA LEU A 211 -16.66 -8.25 3.22
C LEU A 211 -15.87 -8.08 4.53
N LEU A 212 -14.70 -8.73 4.62
CA LEU A 212 -13.85 -8.66 5.81
C LEU A 212 -13.41 -7.21 6.08
N VAL A 213 -12.94 -6.50 5.07
CA VAL A 213 -12.52 -5.11 5.25
C VAL A 213 -13.70 -4.20 5.60
N THR A 214 -14.88 -4.43 5.02
CA THR A 214 -16.07 -3.63 5.32
C THR A 214 -16.56 -3.85 6.76
N PHE A 215 -16.64 -5.10 7.24
CA PHE A 215 -17.14 -5.42 8.57
C PHE A 215 -16.10 -5.33 9.67
N ALA A 216 -14.83 -5.61 9.37
CA ALA A 216 -13.74 -5.63 10.35
C ALA A 216 -12.79 -4.42 10.23
N SER A 217 -13.14 -3.40 9.45
CA SER A 217 -12.28 -2.24 9.18
C SER A 217 -11.77 -1.59 10.47
N SER A 218 -12.65 -1.36 11.43
CA SER A 218 -12.28 -0.73 12.71
C SER A 218 -11.28 -1.55 13.53
N TRP A 219 -11.32 -2.87 13.41
CA TRP A 219 -10.41 -3.78 14.10
C TRP A 219 -9.08 -3.95 13.34
N VAL A 220 -9.14 -4.18 12.04
CA VAL A 220 -7.97 -4.38 11.18
C VAL A 220 -7.06 -3.14 11.17
N PHE A 221 -7.65 -1.94 11.08
CA PHE A 221 -6.87 -0.70 11.01
C PHE A 221 -6.39 -0.18 12.36
N LYS A 222 -7.02 -0.57 13.48
CA LYS A 222 -6.50 -0.30 14.81
C LYS A 222 -5.18 -1.03 15.10
N ILE A 223 -4.98 -2.22 14.54
CA ILE A 223 -3.76 -3.02 14.72
C ILE A 223 -2.56 -2.37 14.00
N GLY A 224 -2.79 -1.67 12.86
CA GLY A 224 -1.72 -1.08 12.04
C GLY A 224 -1.18 0.26 12.53
N ASN A 225 -1.92 0.97 13.39
CA ASN A 225 -1.55 2.31 13.87
C ASN A 225 -0.94 2.26 15.27
N GLY A 226 0.29 1.75 15.37
CA GLY A 226 1.01 1.62 16.65
C GLY A 226 1.35 2.92 17.40
N PHE A 227 0.87 4.09 16.97
CA PHE A 227 1.18 5.38 17.59
C PHE A 227 -0.02 6.30 17.87
N SER A 228 -1.22 5.95 17.45
CA SER A 228 -2.41 6.72 17.86
C SER A 228 -3.45 5.76 18.40
N ASP A 229 -3.69 5.87 19.69
CA ASP A 229 -4.54 4.97 20.47
C ASP A 229 -6.04 5.00 20.11
N ALA A 230 -6.46 5.83 19.21
CA ALA A 230 -7.80 5.79 18.60
C ALA A 230 -7.88 6.79 17.44
N ALA A 231 -8.71 6.48 16.43
CA ALA A 231 -9.24 7.55 15.57
C ALA A 231 -9.87 8.62 16.49
N PRO A 232 -9.62 9.92 16.24
CA PRO A 232 -10.23 10.98 17.05
C PRO A 232 -11.74 10.75 17.18
N ASP A 233 -12.31 11.02 18.35
CA ASP A 233 -13.73 10.82 18.60
C ASP A 233 -14.59 11.40 17.47
N GLY A 234 -15.44 10.58 16.91
CA GLY A 234 -16.31 10.95 15.81
C GLY A 234 -15.69 10.91 14.42
N VAL A 235 -14.48 10.39 14.27
CA VAL A 235 -13.92 10.01 12.97
C VAL A 235 -14.27 8.55 12.69
N ASP A 236 -15.28 8.33 11.87
CA ASP A 236 -15.47 7.00 11.30
C ASP A 236 -14.32 6.74 10.32
N VAL A 237 -13.70 5.59 10.46
CA VAL A 237 -12.75 5.08 9.47
C VAL A 237 -13.57 4.64 8.25
N SER A 238 -14.16 5.62 7.54
CA SER A 238 -14.89 5.32 6.32
C SER A 238 -13.90 5.10 5.19
N LEU A 239 -13.83 3.87 4.77
CA LEU A 239 -13.11 3.50 3.58
C LEU A 239 -13.98 3.83 2.37
N SER A 240 -13.47 4.68 1.48
CA SER A 240 -14.16 4.87 0.20
C SER A 240 -14.02 3.59 -0.63
N MET A 241 -15.03 3.27 -1.45
CA MET A 241 -14.99 2.12 -2.37
C MET A 241 -13.72 2.12 -3.24
N GLY A 242 -13.26 3.29 -3.68
CA GLY A 242 -12.02 3.42 -4.47
C GLY A 242 -10.73 3.09 -3.70
N MET A 243 -10.76 3.15 -2.36
CA MET A 243 -9.62 2.74 -1.53
C MET A 243 -9.63 1.22 -1.26
N LEU A 244 -10.83 0.65 -1.13
CA LEU A 244 -11.01 -0.79 -0.89
C LEU A 244 -10.75 -1.62 -2.15
N PHE A 245 -11.10 -1.09 -3.29
CA PHE A 245 -11.00 -1.79 -4.56
C PHE A 245 -10.04 -1.08 -5.50
N ASN A 246 -8.80 -1.53 -5.52
CA ASN A 246 -7.83 -1.16 -6.54
C ASN A 246 -7.74 -2.29 -7.58
N PRO A 247 -8.30 -2.15 -8.79
CA PRO A 247 -8.32 -3.20 -9.78
C PRO A 247 -6.92 -3.66 -10.21
N TRP A 248 -5.94 -2.75 -10.19
CA TRP A 248 -4.56 -3.09 -10.53
C TRP A 248 -3.91 -3.99 -9.48
N VAL A 249 -4.10 -3.69 -8.19
CA VAL A 249 -3.60 -4.53 -7.10
C VAL A 249 -4.24 -5.92 -7.15
N PHE A 250 -5.55 -5.97 -7.41
CA PHE A 250 -6.26 -7.24 -7.58
C PHE A 250 -5.74 -8.04 -8.76
N LEU A 251 -5.55 -7.41 -9.92
CA LEU A 251 -5.00 -8.08 -11.11
C LEU A 251 -3.58 -8.60 -10.87
N ILE A 252 -2.71 -7.83 -10.24
CA ILE A 252 -1.36 -8.26 -9.88
C ILE A 252 -1.42 -9.45 -8.93
N ALA A 253 -2.24 -9.40 -7.89
CA ALA A 253 -2.41 -10.49 -6.95
C ALA A 253 -2.94 -11.75 -7.65
N LEU A 254 -3.94 -11.62 -8.52
CA LEU A 254 -4.49 -12.72 -9.31
C LEU A 254 -3.44 -13.33 -10.26
N CYS A 255 -2.62 -12.50 -10.91
CA CYS A 255 -1.53 -12.97 -11.75
C CYS A 255 -0.49 -13.75 -10.95
N VAL A 256 -0.09 -13.25 -9.78
CA VAL A 256 0.87 -13.92 -8.89
C VAL A 256 0.30 -15.25 -8.41
N CYS A 257 -0.94 -15.27 -7.93
CA CYS A 257 -1.60 -16.52 -7.51
C CYS A 257 -1.75 -17.52 -8.65
N SER A 258 -2.12 -17.05 -9.85
CA SER A 258 -2.22 -17.90 -11.05
C SER A 258 -0.87 -18.50 -11.42
N LEU A 259 0.19 -17.70 -11.41
CA LEU A 259 1.54 -18.14 -11.72
C LEU A 259 2.01 -19.22 -10.72
N LEU A 260 1.83 -18.98 -9.43
CA LEU A 260 2.18 -19.94 -8.37
C LEU A 260 1.41 -21.25 -8.50
N ASN A 261 0.09 -21.17 -8.76
CA ASN A 261 -0.74 -22.36 -8.93
C ASN A 261 -0.33 -23.15 -10.19
N LEU A 262 -0.07 -22.46 -11.30
CA LEU A 262 0.40 -23.10 -12.52
C LEU A 262 1.78 -23.75 -12.32
N MET A 263 2.71 -23.11 -11.65
CA MET A 263 4.02 -23.68 -11.32
C MET A 263 3.88 -24.91 -10.40
N SER A 264 3.02 -24.83 -9.40
CA SER A 264 2.75 -25.96 -8.48
C SER A 264 2.10 -27.16 -9.19
N ALA A 265 1.26 -26.91 -10.19
CA ALA A 265 0.61 -27.96 -10.98
C ALA A 265 1.48 -28.51 -12.12
N LEU A 266 2.43 -27.73 -12.62
CA LEU A 266 3.26 -28.12 -13.77
C LEU A 266 4.14 -29.32 -13.46
N TRP A 267 4.76 -29.34 -12.29
CA TRP A 267 5.65 -30.47 -11.88
C TRP A 267 4.89 -31.80 -11.78
N PRO A 268 3.76 -31.93 -11.08
CA PRO A 268 2.95 -33.15 -11.05
C PRO A 268 2.46 -33.57 -12.44
N ALA A 269 1.94 -32.59 -13.23
CA ALA A 269 1.45 -32.85 -14.57
C ALA A 269 2.54 -33.41 -15.51
N TRP A 270 3.73 -32.81 -15.44
CA TRP A 270 4.88 -33.26 -16.22
C TRP A 270 5.34 -34.66 -15.78
N ARG A 271 5.42 -34.92 -14.49
CA ARG A 271 5.78 -36.25 -13.94
C ARG A 271 4.76 -37.31 -14.36
N ALA A 272 3.47 -37.02 -14.24
CA ALA A 272 2.41 -37.93 -14.66
C ALA A 272 2.45 -38.21 -16.17
N SER A 273 2.75 -37.23 -17.00
CA SER A 273 2.85 -37.37 -18.45
C SER A 273 4.02 -38.25 -18.90
N ARG A 274 5.00 -38.52 -18.06
CA ARG A 274 6.17 -39.38 -18.32
C ARG A 274 6.02 -40.84 -17.85
N ARG A 275 5.00 -41.13 -17.03
CA ARG A 275 4.75 -42.54 -16.59
C ARG A 275 4.42 -43.43 -17.77
N PRO A 276 4.89 -44.70 -17.77
CA PRO A 276 4.51 -45.69 -18.78
C PRO A 276 2.99 -45.86 -18.82
N ILE A 277 2.45 -46.10 -20.03
CA ILE A 277 0.99 -46.25 -20.23
C ILE A 277 0.47 -47.43 -19.43
N VAL A 278 1.25 -48.53 -19.37
CA VAL A 278 0.88 -49.74 -18.65
C VAL A 278 0.68 -49.49 -17.16
N ASP A 279 1.57 -48.73 -16.54
CA ASP A 279 1.48 -48.37 -15.11
C ASP A 279 0.30 -47.41 -14.83
N SER A 280 -0.07 -46.61 -15.83
CA SER A 280 -1.19 -45.67 -15.72
C SER A 280 -2.55 -46.34 -15.84
N LEU A 281 -2.62 -47.52 -16.44
CA LEU A 281 -3.87 -48.28 -16.59
C LEU A 281 -4.12 -49.22 -15.40
N ASN A 282 -3.06 -49.55 -14.63
CA ASN A 282 -3.14 -50.43 -13.47
C ASN A 282 -3.22 -49.67 -12.14
N ALA A 283 -3.19 -48.34 -12.16
CA ALA A 283 -3.33 -47.45 -11.00
C ALA A 283 -4.78 -47.03 -10.79
#